data_649679a697ee0e2cf550138f0a61101f
#
_entry.id   649679a697ee0e2cf550138f0a61101f
#
_cell.length_a   1.000
_cell.length_b   1.000
_cell.length_c   1.000
_cell.angle_alpha   90.00
_cell.angle_beta   90.00
_cell.angle_gamma   90.00
#
_symmetry.space_group_name_H-M   'P 1'
#
loop_
_entity.id
_entity.type
_entity.pdbx_description
1 polymer ?
#
loop_
_entity_poly.entity_id
_entity_poly.type
_entity_poly.pdbx_seq_one_letter_code
_entity_poly.pdbx_strand_id
1 'polypeptide(L)'
;MRKLSVFYEHILQACEQSGKTIPEVLAFCRKQGISAVEMNYSLFASEKEVIAPMLSDAGLVISCMHETFDFSHDADLGRAQQMLDTAASQQVSRVLFVAGTLENAEAAELAACSSTYEATGTFMAENKSVQNMVHALSSLAEYAALRGVTITLEDFDGFLQPFARTYPLLWFMEHVPGLRYTLDIGNFAFSDEDVSYAAWLLKDYI
;
A
#
# COMPACT_ATOMS: atom_id res chain seq x y z
N MET A 1 18.66 -8.68 -12.33
CA MET A 1 17.46 -8.61 -13.17
C MET A 1 16.36 -7.98 -12.33
N ARG A 2 15.66 -6.93 -12.80
CA ARG A 2 14.55 -6.34 -12.04
C ARG A 2 13.42 -7.35 -11.97
N LYS A 3 12.82 -7.52 -10.78
CA LYS A 3 11.62 -8.34 -10.63
C LYS A 3 10.43 -7.49 -11.07
N LEU A 4 9.53 -8.08 -11.84
CA LEU A 4 8.30 -7.45 -12.29
C LEU A 4 7.11 -8.18 -11.67
N SER A 5 6.17 -7.41 -11.17
CA SER A 5 4.87 -7.88 -10.69
C SER A 5 3.72 -7.23 -11.48
N VAL A 6 2.54 -7.79 -11.34
CA VAL A 6 1.28 -7.25 -11.85
C VAL A 6 0.20 -7.47 -10.79
N PHE A 7 -0.76 -6.58 -10.69
CA PHE A 7 -1.91 -6.78 -9.82
C PHE A 7 -2.71 -8.02 -10.27
N TYR A 8 -3.10 -8.87 -9.33
CA TYR A 8 -3.87 -10.07 -9.62
C TYR A 8 -5.23 -9.73 -10.25
N GLU A 9 -5.82 -8.61 -9.86
CA GLU A 9 -7.06 -8.08 -10.44
C GLU A 9 -6.90 -7.79 -11.93
N HIS A 10 -5.74 -7.34 -12.39
CA HIS A 10 -5.47 -7.16 -13.82
C HIS A 10 -5.38 -8.49 -14.57
N ILE A 11 -4.98 -9.58 -13.90
CA ILE A 11 -5.03 -10.92 -14.47
C ILE A 11 -6.49 -11.34 -14.68
N LEU A 12 -7.37 -11.10 -13.69
CA LEU A 12 -8.80 -11.38 -13.82
C LEU A 12 -9.44 -10.58 -14.95
N GLN A 13 -9.13 -9.29 -15.06
CA GLN A 13 -9.57 -8.44 -16.17
C GLN A 13 -9.08 -8.95 -17.54
N ALA A 14 -7.83 -9.39 -17.61
CA ALA A 14 -7.27 -9.96 -18.83
C ALA A 14 -7.98 -11.27 -19.23
N CYS A 15 -8.39 -12.09 -18.28
CA CYS A 15 -9.22 -13.28 -18.54
C CYS A 15 -10.58 -12.89 -19.14
N GLU A 16 -11.26 -11.92 -18.53
CA GLU A 16 -12.56 -11.44 -19.02
C GLU A 16 -12.46 -10.87 -20.45
N GLN A 17 -11.44 -10.04 -20.71
CA GLN A 17 -11.25 -9.39 -22.01
C GLN A 17 -10.82 -10.35 -23.12
N SER A 18 -10.05 -11.40 -22.77
CA SER A 18 -9.47 -12.32 -23.77
C SER A 18 -10.23 -13.63 -23.91
N GLY A 19 -11.14 -13.95 -22.99
CA GLY A 19 -11.79 -15.27 -22.89
C GLY A 19 -10.85 -16.39 -22.46
N LYS A 20 -9.65 -16.07 -21.97
CA LYS A 20 -8.66 -17.05 -21.47
C LYS A 20 -8.92 -17.40 -20.03
N THR A 21 -8.47 -18.58 -19.65
CA THR A 21 -8.45 -19.02 -18.24
C THR A 21 -7.32 -18.35 -17.46
N ILE A 22 -7.46 -18.29 -16.13
CA ILE A 22 -6.41 -17.71 -15.26
C ILE A 22 -5.05 -18.42 -15.46
N PRO A 23 -4.94 -19.77 -15.50
CA PRO A 23 -3.67 -20.44 -15.77
C PRO A 23 -3.03 -20.03 -17.11
N GLU A 24 -3.82 -19.82 -18.17
CA GLU A 24 -3.28 -19.36 -19.48
C GLU A 24 -2.72 -17.95 -19.40
N VAL A 25 -3.40 -17.02 -18.68
CA VAL A 25 -2.92 -15.65 -18.49
C VAL A 25 -1.67 -15.64 -17.59
N LEU A 26 -1.63 -16.42 -16.51
CA LEU A 26 -0.45 -16.57 -15.66
C LEU A 26 0.77 -17.11 -16.43
N ALA A 27 0.56 -18.13 -17.27
CA ALA A 27 1.61 -18.67 -18.15
C ALA A 27 2.11 -17.63 -19.14
N PHE A 28 1.23 -16.80 -19.68
CA PHE A 28 1.60 -15.68 -20.54
C PHE A 28 2.43 -14.65 -19.77
N CYS A 29 2.00 -14.22 -18.59
CA CYS A 29 2.75 -13.31 -17.71
C CYS A 29 4.15 -13.84 -17.45
N ARG A 30 4.27 -15.12 -17.11
CA ARG A 30 5.56 -15.77 -16.85
C ARG A 30 6.48 -15.72 -18.07
N LYS A 31 5.93 -15.98 -19.26
CA LYS A 31 6.66 -15.91 -20.55
C LYS A 31 7.16 -14.49 -20.86
N GLN A 32 6.43 -13.46 -20.42
CA GLN A 32 6.84 -12.05 -20.57
C GLN A 32 7.83 -11.58 -19.49
N GLY A 33 8.27 -12.45 -18.59
CA GLY A 33 9.24 -12.11 -17.53
C GLY A 33 8.62 -11.57 -16.26
N ILE A 34 7.30 -11.54 -16.14
CA ILE A 34 6.61 -11.24 -14.88
C ILE A 34 6.82 -12.44 -13.96
N SER A 35 7.30 -12.19 -12.74
CA SER A 35 7.66 -13.23 -11.78
C SER A 35 6.83 -13.21 -10.50
N ALA A 36 5.96 -12.21 -10.35
CA ALA A 36 5.18 -12.02 -9.14
C ALA A 36 3.82 -11.37 -9.43
N VAL A 37 2.93 -11.47 -8.45
CA VAL A 37 1.67 -10.73 -8.42
C VAL A 37 1.62 -9.86 -7.17
N GLU A 38 0.89 -8.77 -7.25
CA GLU A 38 0.42 -8.00 -6.10
C GLU A 38 -1.02 -8.42 -5.82
N MET A 39 -1.34 -8.65 -4.56
CA MET A 39 -2.53 -9.40 -4.16
C MET A 39 -3.37 -8.64 -3.16
N ASN A 40 -4.64 -8.41 -3.48
CA ASN A 40 -5.59 -7.95 -2.47
C ASN A 40 -5.78 -9.01 -1.37
N TYR A 41 -5.66 -8.59 -0.11
CA TYR A 41 -5.73 -9.52 1.03
C TYR A 41 -7.09 -10.17 1.18
N SER A 42 -8.19 -9.41 1.05
CA SER A 42 -9.54 -9.97 1.20
C SER A 42 -9.85 -11.02 0.14
N LEU A 43 -9.45 -10.77 -1.11
CA LEU A 43 -9.60 -11.74 -2.19
C LEU A 43 -8.77 -13.00 -1.89
N PHE A 44 -7.51 -12.84 -1.52
CA PHE A 44 -6.67 -13.98 -1.18
C PHE A 44 -7.21 -14.79 -0.01
N ALA A 45 -7.64 -14.13 1.05
CA ALA A 45 -8.17 -14.82 2.24
C ALA A 45 -9.44 -15.64 1.95
N SER A 46 -10.27 -15.16 1.00
CA SER A 46 -11.49 -15.90 0.60
C SER A 46 -11.23 -17.08 -0.33
N GLU A 47 -10.16 -17.04 -1.13
CA GLU A 47 -9.88 -18.03 -2.19
C GLU A 47 -8.48 -18.67 -2.09
N LYS A 48 -7.85 -18.59 -0.92
CA LYS A 48 -6.47 -19.03 -0.68
C LYS A 48 -6.20 -20.45 -1.21
N GLU A 49 -7.12 -21.39 -0.95
CA GLU A 49 -6.97 -22.79 -1.32
C GLU A 49 -6.94 -23.02 -2.85
N VAL A 50 -7.40 -22.04 -3.62
CA VAL A 50 -7.38 -22.05 -5.09
C VAL A 50 -6.22 -21.22 -5.62
N ILE A 51 -6.05 -20.02 -5.11
CA ILE A 51 -5.07 -19.04 -5.63
C ILE A 51 -3.62 -19.50 -5.33
N ALA A 52 -3.33 -19.94 -4.11
CA ALA A 52 -1.95 -20.24 -3.72
C ALA A 52 -1.35 -21.40 -4.55
N PRO A 53 -2.02 -22.56 -4.73
CA PRO A 53 -1.51 -23.60 -5.62
C PRO A 53 -1.37 -23.14 -7.07
N MET A 54 -2.33 -22.38 -7.60
CA MET A 54 -2.33 -21.91 -8.98
C MET A 54 -1.14 -20.98 -9.28
N LEU A 55 -0.80 -20.07 -8.36
CA LEU A 55 0.38 -19.21 -8.48
C LEU A 55 1.67 -20.04 -8.41
N SER A 56 1.73 -21.02 -7.49
CA SER A 56 2.86 -21.94 -7.36
C SER A 56 3.11 -22.73 -8.63
N ASP A 57 2.05 -23.32 -9.22
CA ASP A 57 2.12 -24.09 -10.47
C ASP A 57 2.59 -23.22 -11.64
N ALA A 58 2.20 -21.96 -11.68
CA ALA A 58 2.65 -20.99 -12.66
C ALA A 58 4.09 -20.49 -12.40
N GLY A 59 4.71 -20.82 -11.28
CA GLY A 59 6.02 -20.31 -10.88
C GLY A 59 6.03 -18.82 -10.55
N LEU A 60 4.91 -18.28 -10.06
CA LEU A 60 4.74 -16.90 -9.61
C LEU A 60 4.68 -16.85 -8.08
N VAL A 61 5.15 -15.76 -7.51
CA VAL A 61 5.06 -15.49 -6.07
C VAL A 61 4.21 -14.25 -5.80
N ILE A 62 3.72 -14.09 -4.59
CA ILE A 62 3.12 -12.83 -4.16
C ILE A 62 4.25 -11.89 -3.72
N SER A 63 4.40 -10.73 -4.35
CA SER A 63 5.44 -9.74 -4.03
C SER A 63 5.00 -8.76 -2.95
N CYS A 64 3.71 -8.44 -2.92
CA CYS A 64 3.08 -7.54 -1.98
C CYS A 64 1.63 -7.97 -1.75
N MET A 65 1.14 -7.86 -0.53
CA MET A 65 -0.29 -7.87 -0.24
C MET A 65 -0.74 -6.44 0.04
N HIS A 66 -1.93 -6.06 -0.45
CA HIS A 66 -2.50 -4.75 -0.21
C HIS A 66 -3.93 -4.84 0.31
N GLU A 67 -4.34 -3.85 1.11
CA GLU A 67 -5.71 -3.76 1.61
C GLU A 67 -6.00 -2.35 2.10
N THR A 68 -7.29 -1.98 2.03
CA THR A 68 -7.81 -0.73 2.58
C THR A 68 -8.32 -0.93 3.99
N PHE A 69 -7.86 -0.07 4.89
CA PHE A 69 -8.30 0.03 6.27
C PHE A 69 -8.74 1.46 6.57
N ASP A 70 -9.54 1.63 7.59
CA ASP A 70 -9.83 2.95 8.13
C ASP A 70 -9.28 3.04 9.56
N PHE A 71 -8.07 3.60 9.68
CA PHE A 71 -7.40 3.87 10.95
C PHE A 71 -7.59 5.32 11.42
N SER A 72 -8.41 6.12 10.74
CA SER A 72 -8.69 7.51 11.13
C SER A 72 -9.50 7.60 12.44
N HIS A 73 -10.17 6.52 12.81
CA HIS A 73 -10.90 6.35 14.06
C HIS A 73 -10.19 5.35 14.99
N ASP A 74 -10.74 5.11 16.17
CA ASP A 74 -10.24 4.06 17.06
C ASP A 74 -10.54 2.68 16.45
N ALA A 75 -9.55 2.09 15.80
CA ALA A 75 -9.70 0.94 14.93
C ALA A 75 -9.32 -0.37 15.64
N ASP A 76 -10.11 -1.41 15.42
CA ASP A 76 -9.69 -2.78 15.69
C ASP A 76 -8.59 -3.21 14.70
N LEU A 77 -7.36 -3.42 15.21
CA LEU A 77 -6.21 -3.83 14.40
C LEU A 77 -6.21 -5.32 14.06
N GLY A 78 -7.16 -6.12 14.58
CA GLY A 78 -7.15 -7.58 14.44
C GLY A 78 -7.14 -8.05 12.99
N ARG A 79 -7.91 -7.42 12.08
CA ARG A 79 -7.91 -7.77 10.65
C ARG A 79 -6.58 -7.41 9.97
N ALA A 80 -5.96 -6.30 10.33
CA ALA A 80 -4.65 -5.90 9.80
C ALA A 80 -3.54 -6.85 10.29
N GLN A 81 -3.60 -7.27 11.56
CA GLN A 81 -2.68 -8.28 12.11
C GLN A 81 -2.84 -9.65 11.41
N GLN A 82 -4.06 -10.08 11.13
CA GLN A 82 -4.33 -11.30 10.35
C GLN A 82 -3.74 -11.23 8.94
N MET A 83 -3.81 -10.06 8.29
CA MET A 83 -3.16 -9.84 6.99
C MET A 83 -1.64 -9.99 7.11
N LEU A 84 -1.01 -9.43 8.15
CA LEU A 84 0.43 -9.57 8.40
C LEU A 84 0.83 -11.02 8.69
N ASP A 85 0.04 -11.77 9.47
CA ASP A 85 0.26 -13.19 9.72
C ASP A 85 0.14 -14.02 8.42
N THR A 86 -0.84 -13.68 7.58
CA THR A 86 -1.03 -14.30 6.27
C THR A 86 0.17 -14.01 5.37
N ALA A 87 0.60 -12.76 5.26
CA ALA A 87 1.77 -12.36 4.49
C ALA A 87 3.01 -13.13 4.92
N ALA A 88 3.29 -13.20 6.22
CA ALA A 88 4.41 -13.96 6.75
C ALA A 88 4.32 -15.45 6.39
N SER A 89 3.14 -16.08 6.54
CA SER A 89 2.91 -17.48 6.21
C SER A 89 3.12 -17.81 4.72
N GLN A 90 2.86 -16.82 3.85
CA GLN A 90 3.05 -16.91 2.40
C GLN A 90 4.43 -16.39 1.93
N GLN A 91 5.33 -16.09 2.86
CA GLN A 91 6.67 -15.55 2.59
C GLN A 91 6.63 -14.21 1.83
N VAL A 92 5.56 -13.46 1.99
CA VAL A 92 5.40 -12.10 1.46
C VAL A 92 6.05 -11.12 2.43
N SER A 93 7.08 -10.44 1.97
CA SER A 93 7.90 -9.56 2.81
C SER A 93 7.40 -8.11 2.87
N ARG A 94 6.41 -7.74 2.06
CA ARG A 94 5.86 -6.39 1.98
C ARG A 94 4.34 -6.40 2.00
N VAL A 95 3.78 -5.46 2.73
CA VAL A 95 2.33 -5.23 2.82
C VAL A 95 2.07 -3.74 2.64
N LEU A 96 1.15 -3.40 1.77
CA LEU A 96 0.73 -2.03 1.53
C LEU A 96 -0.62 -1.78 2.20
N PHE A 97 -0.67 -0.78 3.08
CA PHE A 97 -1.89 -0.31 3.69
C PHE A 97 -2.37 0.99 3.03
N VAL A 98 -3.65 1.03 2.66
CA VAL A 98 -4.37 2.30 2.51
C VAL A 98 -4.97 2.58 3.89
N ALA A 99 -4.39 3.54 4.62
CA ALA A 99 -4.52 3.62 6.08
C ALA A 99 -5.75 4.39 6.58
N GLY A 100 -6.58 4.92 5.67
CA GLY A 100 -7.80 5.66 6.03
C GLY A 100 -7.92 6.99 5.30
N THR A 101 -8.95 7.73 5.66
CA THR A 101 -9.29 9.02 5.05
C THR A 101 -9.53 10.08 6.11
N LEU A 102 -9.40 11.33 5.71
CA LEU A 102 -9.84 12.51 6.45
C LEU A 102 -11.28 12.84 6.10
N GLU A 103 -11.96 13.56 6.97
CA GLU A 103 -13.21 14.22 6.62
C GLU A 103 -12.96 15.35 5.60
N ASN A 104 -13.99 15.71 4.82
CA ASN A 104 -13.86 16.74 3.76
C ASN A 104 -13.26 18.05 4.27
N ALA A 105 -13.63 18.50 5.47
CA ALA A 105 -13.11 19.74 6.06
C ALA A 105 -11.64 19.62 6.43
N GLU A 106 -11.23 18.51 7.02
CA GLU A 106 -9.85 18.21 7.39
C GLU A 106 -8.95 18.09 6.15
N ALA A 107 -9.42 17.41 5.10
CA ALA A 107 -8.70 17.28 3.83
C ALA A 107 -8.50 18.63 3.14
N ALA A 108 -9.51 19.51 3.18
CA ALA A 108 -9.40 20.86 2.65
C ALA A 108 -8.39 21.73 3.44
N GLU A 109 -8.37 21.61 4.76
CA GLU A 109 -7.41 22.27 5.63
C GLU A 109 -5.98 21.78 5.36
N LEU A 110 -5.78 20.47 5.28
CA LEU A 110 -4.48 19.88 4.92
C LEU A 110 -4.01 20.37 3.55
N ALA A 111 -4.87 20.37 2.54
CA ALA A 111 -4.52 20.84 1.21
C ALA A 111 -4.08 22.32 1.21
N ALA A 112 -4.72 23.17 2.04
CA ALA A 112 -4.38 24.58 2.17
C ALA A 112 -3.01 24.80 2.84
N CYS A 113 -2.54 23.90 3.70
CA CYS A 113 -1.26 24.03 4.40
C CYS A 113 -0.13 23.14 3.83
N SER A 114 -0.42 22.30 2.81
CA SER A 114 0.56 21.32 2.26
C SER A 114 1.67 21.94 1.40
N SER A 115 1.75 23.25 1.27
CA SER A 115 2.78 23.94 0.47
C SER A 115 4.15 23.98 1.14
N THR A 116 4.24 23.76 2.45
CA THR A 116 5.49 23.70 3.22
C THR A 116 5.46 22.57 4.23
N TYR A 117 6.63 22.02 4.53
CA TYR A 117 6.74 20.95 5.53
C TYR A 117 6.34 21.43 6.94
N GLU A 118 6.70 22.65 7.32
CA GLU A 118 6.38 23.22 8.65
C GLU A 118 4.87 23.36 8.88
N ALA A 119 4.15 23.98 7.90
CA ALA A 119 2.70 24.13 8.00
C ALA A 119 1.96 22.79 7.98
N THR A 120 2.40 21.87 7.11
CA THR A 120 1.93 20.49 7.08
C THR A 120 2.14 19.81 8.45
N GLY A 121 3.33 19.90 9.03
CA GLY A 121 3.69 19.27 10.28
C GLY A 121 2.81 19.73 11.44
N THR A 122 2.44 21.01 11.49
CA THR A 122 1.53 21.54 12.49
C THR A 122 0.15 20.88 12.42
N PHE A 123 -0.45 20.85 11.19
CA PHE A 123 -1.73 20.18 10.98
C PHE A 123 -1.66 18.69 11.36
N MET A 124 -0.65 17.99 10.84
CA MET A 124 -0.51 16.53 11.04
C MET A 124 -0.36 16.18 12.54
N ALA A 125 0.35 17.00 13.28
CA ALA A 125 0.56 16.78 14.72
C ALA A 125 -0.71 17.01 15.55
N GLU A 126 -1.59 17.89 15.13
CA GLU A 126 -2.80 18.29 15.88
C GLU A 126 -4.06 17.54 15.43
N ASN A 127 -4.08 17.04 14.19
CA ASN A 127 -5.26 16.36 13.64
C ASN A 127 -5.44 14.96 14.24
N LYS A 128 -6.61 14.73 14.84
CA LYS A 128 -6.89 13.48 15.56
C LYS A 128 -6.96 12.26 14.62
N SER A 129 -7.53 12.40 13.43
CA SER A 129 -7.62 11.32 12.45
C SER A 129 -6.22 10.86 12.02
N VAL A 130 -5.30 11.81 11.78
CA VAL A 130 -3.89 11.52 11.48
C VAL A 130 -3.21 10.84 12.67
N GLN A 131 -3.39 11.33 13.90
CA GLN A 131 -2.78 10.73 15.09
C GLN A 131 -3.27 9.30 15.33
N ASN A 132 -4.54 9.01 15.08
CA ASN A 132 -5.06 7.65 15.14
C ASN A 132 -4.38 6.74 14.09
N MET A 133 -4.20 7.21 12.84
CA MET A 133 -3.47 6.47 11.80
C MET A 133 -2.02 6.20 12.22
N VAL A 134 -1.31 7.20 12.77
CA VAL A 134 0.07 7.05 13.25
C VAL A 134 0.16 6.00 14.34
N HIS A 135 -0.74 6.03 15.31
CA HIS A 135 -0.76 5.06 16.41
C HIS A 135 -1.01 3.63 15.87
N ALA A 136 -1.99 3.46 15.00
CA ALA A 136 -2.29 2.18 14.37
C ALA A 136 -1.11 1.66 13.55
N LEU A 137 -0.56 2.49 12.67
CA LEU A 137 0.56 2.12 11.81
C LEU A 137 1.83 1.80 12.61
N SER A 138 2.11 2.54 13.70
CA SER A 138 3.26 2.26 14.58
C SER A 138 3.12 0.90 15.26
N SER A 139 1.95 0.59 15.82
CA SER A 139 1.67 -0.71 16.42
C SER A 139 1.76 -1.85 15.41
N LEU A 140 1.27 -1.63 14.18
CA LEU A 140 1.33 -2.62 13.10
C LEU A 140 2.75 -2.78 12.55
N ALA A 141 3.57 -1.73 12.52
CA ALA A 141 4.96 -1.80 12.09
C ALA A 141 5.80 -2.66 13.05
N GLU A 142 5.61 -2.49 14.36
CA GLU A 142 6.25 -3.33 15.38
C GLU A 142 5.80 -4.80 15.24
N TYR A 143 4.49 -5.02 15.08
CA TYR A 143 3.93 -6.36 14.89
C TYR A 143 4.45 -7.05 13.63
N ALA A 144 4.59 -6.31 12.52
CA ALA A 144 5.10 -6.79 11.24
C ALA A 144 6.59 -7.13 11.31
N ALA A 145 7.40 -6.29 11.98
CA ALA A 145 8.83 -6.49 12.14
C ALA A 145 9.17 -7.83 12.81
N LEU A 146 8.39 -8.25 13.82
CA LEU A 146 8.54 -9.55 14.50
C LEU A 146 8.27 -10.74 13.57
N ARG A 147 7.66 -10.51 12.40
CA ARG A 147 7.30 -11.51 11.37
C ARG A 147 8.16 -11.44 10.13
N GLY A 148 9.12 -10.53 10.08
CA GLY A 148 9.93 -10.27 8.90
C GLY A 148 9.16 -9.64 7.76
N VAL A 149 8.05 -8.94 8.06
CA VAL A 149 7.22 -8.21 7.11
C VAL A 149 7.45 -6.71 7.29
N THR A 150 7.53 -5.99 6.18
CA THR A 150 7.61 -4.52 6.16
C THR A 150 6.27 -3.96 5.71
N ILE A 151 5.74 -2.99 6.44
CA ILE A 151 4.55 -2.24 6.01
C ILE A 151 4.95 -1.02 5.19
N THR A 152 4.14 -0.73 4.18
CA THR A 152 4.33 0.44 3.31
C THR A 152 3.05 1.27 3.22
N LEU A 153 3.20 2.58 3.02
CA LEU A 153 2.19 3.46 2.44
C LEU A 153 2.59 3.79 1.01
N GLU A 154 1.61 4.13 0.21
CA GLU A 154 1.75 4.63 -1.16
C GLU A 154 1.21 6.06 -1.21
N ASP A 155 1.77 6.91 -2.06
CA ASP A 155 1.09 8.13 -2.48
C ASP A 155 -0.21 7.75 -3.19
N PHE A 156 -1.32 8.41 -2.84
CA PHE A 156 -2.64 7.99 -3.26
C PHE A 156 -3.31 9.05 -4.14
N ASP A 157 -4.20 8.60 -5.03
CA ASP A 157 -4.91 9.46 -5.98
C ASP A 157 -6.13 10.19 -5.39
N GLY A 158 -6.46 9.93 -4.11
CA GLY A 158 -7.65 10.45 -3.45
C GLY A 158 -7.39 11.74 -2.67
N PHE A 159 -8.30 12.71 -2.81
CA PHE A 159 -8.24 13.98 -2.07
C PHE A 159 -8.34 13.80 -0.54
N LEU A 160 -9.04 12.76 -0.08
CA LEU A 160 -9.29 12.53 1.34
C LEU A 160 -8.14 11.78 2.05
N GLN A 161 -7.22 11.19 1.31
CA GLN A 161 -6.08 10.50 1.92
C GLN A 161 -5.00 11.49 2.34
N PRO A 162 -4.59 11.53 3.63
CA PRO A 162 -3.59 12.47 4.10
C PRO A 162 -2.20 12.21 3.51
N PHE A 163 -1.96 11.03 2.96
CA PHE A 163 -0.70 10.63 2.31
C PHE A 163 -0.70 10.81 0.78
N ALA A 164 -1.68 11.54 0.22
CA ALA A 164 -1.75 11.84 -1.22
C ALA A 164 -0.75 12.92 -1.69
N ARG A 165 -0.03 13.56 -0.77
CA ARG A 165 0.90 14.66 -1.04
C ARG A 165 2.27 14.41 -0.43
N THR A 166 3.29 15.03 -1.01
CA THR A 166 4.71 14.82 -0.65
C THR A 166 5.01 15.10 0.82
N TYR A 167 4.64 16.27 1.35
CA TYR A 167 4.98 16.61 2.74
C TYR A 167 4.19 15.83 3.80
N PRO A 168 2.88 15.62 3.64
CA PRO A 168 2.16 14.73 4.54
C PRO A 168 2.71 13.30 4.54
N LEU A 169 3.06 12.77 3.36
CA LEU A 169 3.66 11.44 3.26
C LEU A 169 5.04 11.37 3.94
N LEU A 170 5.91 12.39 3.71
CA LEU A 170 7.19 12.49 4.43
C LEU A 170 6.97 12.51 5.94
N TRP A 171 5.98 13.26 6.40
CA TRP A 171 5.67 13.35 7.83
C TRP A 171 5.30 11.98 8.42
N PHE A 172 4.50 11.15 7.72
CA PHE A 172 4.23 9.78 8.15
C PHE A 172 5.51 8.94 8.23
N MET A 173 6.39 9.05 7.23
CA MET A 173 7.67 8.30 7.23
C MET A 173 8.55 8.64 8.41
N GLU A 174 8.54 9.90 8.86
CA GLU A 174 9.35 10.36 9.99
C GLU A 174 8.71 10.04 11.35
N HIS A 175 7.38 9.89 11.43
CA HIS A 175 6.65 9.71 12.69
C HIS A 175 6.16 8.27 12.93
N VAL A 176 6.31 7.37 11.96
CA VAL A 176 5.99 5.95 12.11
C VAL A 176 7.27 5.12 11.91
N PRO A 177 7.96 4.74 13.00
CA PRO A 177 9.19 3.96 12.92
C PRO A 177 8.98 2.63 12.17
N GLY A 178 9.84 2.34 11.19
CA GLY A 178 9.77 1.10 10.40
C GLY A 178 8.82 1.13 9.22
N LEU A 179 8.02 2.19 9.05
CA LEU A 179 7.22 2.42 7.85
C LEU A 179 8.12 2.65 6.64
N ARG A 180 7.71 2.14 5.49
CA ARG A 180 8.37 2.34 4.20
C ARG A 180 7.41 2.92 3.18
N TYR A 181 7.97 3.39 2.08
CA TYR A 181 7.22 4.03 1.01
C TYR A 181 7.20 3.18 -0.26
N THR A 182 6.02 3.02 -0.84
CA THR A 182 5.82 2.50 -2.19
C THR A 182 5.55 3.68 -3.10
N LEU A 183 6.48 3.98 -4.00
CA LEU A 183 6.34 5.09 -4.95
C LEU A 183 5.41 4.68 -6.10
N ASP A 184 4.27 5.35 -6.23
CA ASP A 184 3.47 5.37 -7.46
C ASP A 184 3.86 6.60 -8.30
N ILE A 185 4.25 6.38 -9.55
CA ILE A 185 4.70 7.48 -10.41
C ILE A 185 3.54 8.23 -11.09
N GLY A 186 2.31 7.77 -10.92
CA GLY A 186 1.11 8.34 -11.52
C GLY A 186 0.25 9.14 -10.54
N ASN A 187 0.19 8.73 -9.28
CA ASN A 187 -0.76 9.28 -8.31
C ASN A 187 -0.51 10.74 -7.96
N PHE A 188 0.73 11.20 -7.89
CA PHE A 188 1.06 12.61 -7.66
C PHE A 188 0.45 13.59 -8.68
N ALA A 189 0.13 13.12 -9.89
CA ALA A 189 -0.54 13.94 -10.89
C ALA A 189 -1.94 14.41 -10.44
N PHE A 190 -2.62 13.64 -9.60
CA PHE A 190 -3.94 14.01 -9.05
C PHE A 190 -3.85 15.12 -7.99
N SER A 191 -2.68 15.28 -7.37
CA SER A 191 -2.39 16.32 -6.39
C SER A 191 -1.62 17.51 -6.96
N ASP A 192 -1.35 17.52 -8.28
CA ASP A 192 -0.55 18.53 -8.99
C ASP A 192 0.86 18.68 -8.39
N GLU A 193 1.48 17.55 -8.02
CA GLU A 193 2.80 17.51 -7.41
C GLU A 193 3.86 16.91 -8.36
N ASP A 194 5.12 17.34 -8.18
CA ASP A 194 6.26 16.84 -8.96
C ASP A 194 6.74 15.50 -8.39
N VAL A 195 6.45 14.42 -9.11
CA VAL A 195 6.88 13.06 -8.75
C VAL A 195 8.41 12.93 -8.63
N SER A 196 9.19 13.68 -9.41
CA SER A 196 10.65 13.63 -9.34
C SER A 196 11.17 14.26 -8.06
N TYR A 197 10.57 15.36 -7.62
CA TYR A 197 10.85 15.98 -6.34
C TYR A 197 10.46 15.09 -5.17
N ALA A 198 9.25 14.53 -5.21
CA ALA A 198 8.76 13.62 -4.18
C ALA A 198 9.66 12.37 -4.05
N ALA A 199 10.00 11.74 -5.18
CA ALA A 199 10.91 10.59 -5.20
C ALA A 199 12.31 10.92 -4.65
N TRP A 200 12.84 12.13 -4.95
CA TRP A 200 14.12 12.56 -4.40
C TRP A 200 14.05 12.78 -2.89
N LEU A 201 12.97 13.39 -2.40
CA LEU A 201 12.79 13.70 -0.98
C LEU A 201 12.57 12.43 -0.15
N LEU A 202 11.81 11.48 -0.68
CA LEU A 202 11.39 10.24 0.00
C LEU A 202 12.32 9.04 -0.27
N LYS A 203 13.41 9.21 -1.03
CA LYS A 203 14.29 8.12 -1.52
C LYS A 203 14.80 7.17 -0.44
N ASP A 204 15.00 7.65 0.77
CA ASP A 204 15.55 6.84 1.88
C ASP A 204 14.50 5.93 2.52
N TYR A 205 13.22 6.12 2.16
CA TYR A 205 12.08 5.33 2.63
C TYR A 205 11.55 4.33 1.58
N ILE A 206 11.94 4.44 0.30
CA ILE A 206 11.51 3.56 -0.80
C ILE A 206 12.07 2.14 -0.66
#